data_d7f282158e8f2438d07b873be2805742
#
_entry.id   d7f282158e8f2438d07b873be2805742
#
_cell.length_a   1.000
_cell.length_b   1.000
_cell.length_c   1.000
_cell.angle_alpha   90.00
_cell.angle_beta   90.00
_cell.angle_gamma   90.00
#
_symmetry.space_group_name_H-M   'P 1'
#
loop_
_entity.id
_entity.type
_entity.pdbx_description
1 polymer ?
#
loop_
_entity_poly.entity_id
_entity_poly.type
_entity_poly.pdbx_seq_one_letter_code
_entity_poly.pdbx_strand_id
1 'polypeptide(L)'
;MRETAFEIASEMGAKYPDIRINYFDANHPFYKGYPLLPHLSHNDGKKLDLGFIYNSSLDNLLSSKTPSAIGYGISEEPREGEYNRPLQCSKNPQNWMYNFMHKIYPQSAQEDYTFNSSLNKELIKKFVTNKNISKVLLEPHLKVRLGLNFDKVKQVQCGSVRHDDHFHVQMN
;
A
#
# COMPACT_ATOMS: atom_id res chain seq x y z
N MET A 1 2.38 -13.91 -9.57
CA MET A 1 2.46 -12.51 -9.08
C MET A 1 3.16 -11.58 -10.07
N ARG A 2 4.42 -11.84 -10.45
CA ARG A 2 5.20 -10.95 -11.33
C ARG A 2 4.48 -10.61 -12.65
N GLU A 3 3.99 -11.61 -13.38
CA GLU A 3 3.30 -11.41 -14.66
C GLU A 3 2.05 -10.54 -14.51
N THR A 4 1.20 -10.84 -13.54
CA THR A 4 -0.03 -10.06 -13.27
C THR A 4 0.29 -8.60 -12.91
N ALA A 5 1.32 -8.38 -12.06
CA ALA A 5 1.72 -7.02 -11.69
C ALA A 5 2.29 -6.25 -12.89
N PHE A 6 3.09 -6.92 -13.73
CA PHE A 6 3.67 -6.32 -14.93
C PHE A 6 2.59 -5.98 -15.98
N GLU A 7 1.62 -6.87 -16.19
CA GLU A 7 0.47 -6.63 -17.08
C GLU A 7 -0.32 -5.38 -16.65
N ILE A 8 -0.69 -5.31 -15.37
CA ILE A 8 -1.40 -4.14 -14.81
C ILE A 8 -0.57 -2.87 -14.92
N ALA A 9 0.74 -2.94 -14.61
CA ALA A 9 1.63 -1.79 -14.74
C ALA A 9 1.75 -1.32 -16.19
N SER A 10 1.82 -2.24 -17.15
CA SER A 10 1.88 -1.93 -18.57
C SER A 10 0.59 -1.26 -19.06
N GLU A 11 -0.57 -1.73 -18.62
CA GLU A 11 -1.86 -1.11 -18.94
C GLU A 11 -1.96 0.32 -18.36
N MET A 12 -1.51 0.51 -17.12
CA MET A 12 -1.47 1.83 -16.50
C MET A 12 -0.51 2.77 -17.24
N GLY A 13 0.69 2.29 -17.59
CA GLY A 13 1.68 3.06 -18.34
C GLY A 13 1.23 3.44 -19.76
N ALA A 14 0.48 2.57 -20.43
CA ALA A 14 -0.10 2.89 -21.74
C ALA A 14 -1.13 4.03 -21.66
N LYS A 15 -1.88 4.11 -20.56
CA LYS A 15 -2.88 5.17 -20.35
C LYS A 15 -2.28 6.44 -19.75
N TYR A 16 -1.24 6.32 -18.94
CA TYR A 16 -0.58 7.41 -18.22
C TYR A 16 0.94 7.28 -18.42
N PRO A 17 1.54 7.86 -19.47
CA PRO A 17 2.95 7.62 -19.85
C PRO A 17 3.96 7.94 -18.75
N ASP A 18 3.66 8.93 -17.89
CA ASP A 18 4.57 9.37 -16.81
C ASP A 18 4.39 8.60 -15.50
N ILE A 19 3.43 7.65 -15.46
CA ILE A 19 3.17 6.89 -14.24
C ILE A 19 4.33 5.96 -13.91
N ARG A 20 4.66 5.87 -12.63
CA ARG A 20 5.56 4.85 -12.07
C ARG A 20 4.82 4.12 -10.97
N ILE A 21 4.81 2.80 -11.05
CA ILE A 21 4.23 1.93 -10.02
C ILE A 21 5.39 1.34 -9.24
N ASN A 22 5.54 1.82 -8.01
CA ASN A 22 6.58 1.35 -7.12
C ASN A 22 6.11 0.05 -6.44
N TYR A 23 6.97 -0.96 -6.44
CA TYR A 23 6.77 -2.16 -5.63
C TYR A 23 7.86 -2.24 -4.56
N PHE A 24 7.52 -2.82 -3.42
CA PHE A 24 8.40 -2.94 -2.26
C PHE A 24 8.72 -4.41 -2.00
N ASP A 25 8.16 -4.97 -0.92
CA ASP A 25 8.40 -6.35 -0.59
C ASP A 25 7.61 -7.29 -1.51
N ALA A 26 8.31 -8.25 -2.09
CA ALA A 26 7.73 -9.38 -2.76
C ALA A 26 8.07 -10.64 -1.96
N ASN A 27 8.88 -11.52 -2.50
CA ASN A 27 9.32 -12.76 -1.84
C ASN A 27 10.83 -12.83 -1.84
N HIS A 28 11.41 -13.52 -0.86
CA HIS A 28 12.81 -13.86 -0.95
C HIS A 28 13.02 -14.81 -2.15
N PRO A 29 13.89 -14.47 -3.12
CA PRO A 29 13.92 -15.15 -4.41
C PRO A 29 14.40 -16.61 -4.34
N PHE A 30 15.14 -16.99 -3.29
CA PHE A 30 15.82 -18.28 -3.20
C PHE A 30 15.30 -19.20 -2.09
N TYR A 31 14.48 -18.69 -1.14
CA TYR A 31 14.01 -19.44 0.01
C TYR A 31 12.51 -19.29 0.22
N LYS A 32 11.76 -20.33 -0.10
CA LYS A 32 10.36 -20.42 0.28
C LYS A 32 10.27 -20.58 1.80
N GLY A 33 9.44 -19.74 2.43
CA GLY A 33 9.26 -19.76 3.89
C GLY A 33 10.23 -18.86 4.67
N TYR A 34 11.14 -18.12 4.01
CA TYR A 34 11.99 -17.15 4.70
C TYR A 34 11.19 -15.93 5.13
N PRO A 35 11.15 -15.59 6.43
CA PRO A 35 10.40 -14.44 6.91
C PRO A 35 11.11 -13.13 6.53
N LEU A 36 10.43 -12.25 5.81
CA LEU A 36 10.88 -10.88 5.56
C LEU A 36 10.37 -9.97 6.68
N LEU A 37 11.26 -9.41 7.48
CA LEU A 37 10.88 -8.42 8.50
C LEU A 37 10.70 -7.04 7.84
N PRO A 38 9.64 -6.30 8.20
CA PRO A 38 8.58 -6.59 9.18
C PRO A 38 7.41 -7.43 8.60
N HIS A 39 7.38 -7.70 7.30
CA HIS A 39 6.28 -8.37 6.61
C HIS A 39 6.46 -9.90 6.58
N LEU A 40 6.32 -10.54 7.73
CA LEU A 40 6.53 -11.99 7.91
C LEU A 40 5.70 -12.88 6.97
N SER A 41 4.64 -12.35 6.39
CA SER A 41 3.73 -13.10 5.50
C SER A 41 4.26 -13.28 4.08
N HIS A 42 5.32 -12.54 3.66
CA HIS A 42 5.91 -12.60 2.32
C HIS A 42 6.88 -13.77 2.17
N ASN A 43 6.37 -14.98 2.25
CA ASN A 43 7.20 -16.19 2.28
C ASN A 43 6.80 -17.29 1.28
N ASP A 44 5.80 -17.04 0.41
CA ASP A 44 5.20 -18.06 -0.45
C ASP A 44 5.14 -17.68 -1.96
N GLY A 45 5.70 -16.53 -2.35
CA GLY A 45 5.68 -16.03 -3.73
C GLY A 45 4.35 -15.50 -4.22
N LYS A 46 3.35 -15.42 -3.34
CA LYS A 46 1.97 -15.03 -3.68
C LYS A 46 1.62 -13.62 -3.22
N LYS A 47 2.55 -12.88 -2.64
CA LYS A 47 2.32 -11.57 -2.02
C LYS A 47 3.22 -10.51 -2.62
N LEU A 48 2.70 -9.29 -2.69
CA LEU A 48 3.41 -8.14 -3.22
C LEU A 48 2.88 -6.87 -2.53
N ASP A 49 3.78 -6.04 -2.06
CA ASP A 49 3.48 -4.71 -1.56
C ASP A 49 3.74 -3.67 -2.64
N LEU A 50 2.79 -2.79 -2.83
CA LEU A 50 2.80 -1.74 -3.85
C LEU A 50 2.63 -0.38 -3.20
N GLY A 51 3.50 0.55 -3.56
CA GLY A 51 3.41 1.94 -3.14
C GLY A 51 2.21 2.65 -3.74
N PHE A 52 1.68 3.60 -3.00
CA PHE A 52 0.68 4.52 -3.54
C PHE A 52 1.29 5.48 -4.56
N ILE A 53 0.46 5.97 -5.45
CA ILE A 53 0.79 6.97 -6.46
C ILE A 53 0.54 8.35 -5.89
N TYR A 54 1.53 9.22 -6.05
CA TYR A 54 1.50 10.59 -5.56
C TYR A 54 1.76 11.59 -6.68
N ASN A 55 1.32 12.80 -6.48
CA ASN A 55 1.81 13.96 -7.21
C ASN A 55 2.83 14.70 -6.34
N SER A 56 3.78 15.37 -6.96
CA SER A 56 4.65 16.34 -6.28
C SER A 56 3.79 17.53 -5.81
N SER A 57 3.97 17.97 -4.55
CA SER A 57 3.26 19.14 -4.03
C SER A 57 3.74 20.46 -4.66
N LEU A 58 4.92 20.47 -5.29
CA LEU A 58 5.50 21.68 -5.90
C LEU A 58 4.85 22.06 -7.23
N ASP A 59 4.63 21.06 -8.10
CA ASP A 59 4.18 21.29 -9.48
C ASP A 59 2.92 20.49 -9.87
N ASN A 60 2.42 19.68 -8.94
CA ASN A 60 1.28 18.77 -9.11
C ASN A 60 1.46 17.73 -10.24
N LEU A 61 2.68 17.50 -10.69
CA LEU A 61 2.98 16.44 -11.65
C LEU A 61 3.09 15.07 -10.96
N LEU A 62 2.94 14.00 -11.72
CA LEU A 62 3.10 12.64 -11.20
C LEU A 62 4.52 12.44 -10.66
N SER A 63 4.60 12.03 -9.39
CA SER A 63 5.86 11.67 -8.78
C SER A 63 6.26 10.24 -9.16
N SER A 64 7.53 10.06 -9.50
CA SER A 64 8.12 8.72 -9.65
C SER A 64 8.54 8.10 -8.32
N LYS A 65 8.41 8.85 -7.22
CA LYS A 65 8.84 8.47 -5.86
C LYS A 65 7.64 8.36 -4.94
N THR A 66 7.85 7.65 -3.84
CA THR A 66 6.98 7.65 -2.66
C THR A 66 7.57 8.53 -1.56
N PRO A 67 6.78 8.99 -0.57
CA PRO A 67 7.27 9.84 0.52
C PRO A 67 8.44 9.26 1.30
N SER A 68 8.48 7.94 1.47
CA SER A 68 9.58 7.22 2.11
C SER A 68 10.56 6.65 1.08
N ALA A 69 11.85 6.79 1.32
CA ALA A 69 12.90 6.22 0.46
C ALA A 69 12.89 4.68 0.38
N ILE A 70 12.35 4.02 1.41
CA ILE A 70 12.17 2.56 1.45
C ILE A 70 10.73 2.13 1.17
N GLY A 71 9.83 3.08 0.92
CA GLY A 71 8.42 2.84 0.63
C GLY A 71 7.50 2.74 1.85
N TYR A 72 8.05 2.51 3.04
CA TYR A 72 7.27 2.28 4.27
C TYR A 72 7.46 3.39 5.30
N GLY A 73 6.49 3.50 6.22
CA GLY A 73 6.58 4.28 7.44
C GLY A 73 6.11 5.72 7.34
N ILE A 74 5.81 6.24 6.15
CA ILE A 74 5.19 7.56 5.96
C ILE A 74 3.77 7.34 5.45
N SER A 75 2.80 7.63 6.29
CA SER A 75 1.42 7.16 6.16
C SER A 75 0.45 8.21 5.64
N GLU A 76 -0.51 7.78 4.82
CA GLU A 76 -1.72 8.55 4.50
C GLU A 76 -2.70 8.50 5.66
N GLU A 77 -2.52 9.38 6.64
CA GLU A 77 -3.33 9.40 7.86
C GLU A 77 -4.84 9.57 7.60
N PRO A 78 -5.69 9.07 8.51
CA PRO A 78 -7.11 9.35 8.49
C PRO A 78 -7.37 10.86 8.58
N ARG A 79 -8.27 11.37 7.74
CA ARG A 79 -8.74 12.75 7.75
C ARG A 79 -9.82 12.96 8.82
N GLU A 80 -10.12 14.21 9.10
CA GLU A 80 -11.24 14.53 9.99
C GLU A 80 -12.55 13.86 9.52
N GLY A 81 -13.25 13.21 10.43
CA GLY A 81 -14.47 12.45 10.14
C GLY A 81 -14.25 11.03 9.60
N GLU A 82 -13.04 10.62 9.26
CA GLU A 82 -12.74 9.24 8.87
C GLU A 82 -12.48 8.35 10.10
N TYR A 83 -12.74 7.05 9.94
CA TYR A 83 -12.47 6.07 10.99
C TYR A 83 -10.96 5.93 11.25
N ASN A 84 -10.54 6.36 12.44
CA ASN A 84 -9.13 6.35 12.84
C ASN A 84 -8.73 5.04 13.50
N ARG A 85 -8.48 4.01 12.68
CA ARG A 85 -7.97 2.72 13.16
C ARG A 85 -6.55 2.79 13.71
N PRO A 86 -5.59 3.53 13.12
CA PRO A 86 -4.27 3.73 13.70
C PRO A 86 -4.30 4.16 15.16
N LEU A 87 -5.13 5.13 15.50
CA LEU A 87 -5.31 5.58 16.88
C LEU A 87 -5.91 4.47 17.75
N GLN A 88 -6.88 3.71 17.24
CA GLN A 88 -7.48 2.60 17.97
C GLN A 88 -6.48 1.48 18.27
N CYS A 89 -5.69 1.07 17.26
CA CYS A 89 -4.69 0.02 17.39
C CYS A 89 -3.55 0.42 18.33
N SER A 90 -3.15 1.70 18.34
CA SER A 90 -2.05 2.20 19.16
C SER A 90 -2.35 2.19 20.67
N LYS A 91 -3.62 2.12 21.07
CA LYS A 91 -4.03 2.05 22.48
C LYS A 91 -3.64 0.75 23.16
N ASN A 92 -3.40 -0.34 22.40
CA ASN A 92 -2.96 -1.60 22.94
C ASN A 92 -1.45 -1.77 22.72
N PRO A 93 -0.63 -1.82 23.81
CA PRO A 93 0.83 -2.00 23.71
C PRO A 93 1.26 -3.28 22.98
N GLN A 94 0.43 -4.32 22.96
CA GLN A 94 0.71 -5.55 22.22
C GLN A 94 0.75 -5.36 20.71
N ASN A 95 0.18 -4.27 20.21
CA ASN A 95 0.19 -3.91 18.78
C ASN A 95 1.39 -3.03 18.42
N TRP A 96 2.53 -3.18 19.08
CA TRP A 96 3.71 -2.33 18.87
C TRP A 96 4.21 -2.34 17.41
N MET A 97 4.12 -3.48 16.72
CA MET A 97 4.52 -3.62 15.32
C MET A 97 3.66 -2.77 14.39
N TYR A 98 2.38 -2.55 14.71
CA TYR A 98 1.46 -1.79 13.87
C TYR A 98 1.97 -0.37 13.59
N ASN A 99 2.51 0.30 14.59
CA ASN A 99 3.00 1.67 14.47
C ASN A 99 4.54 1.78 14.47
N PHE A 100 5.27 0.67 14.41
CA PHE A 100 6.72 0.68 14.57
C PHE A 100 7.40 1.55 13.51
N MET A 101 7.13 1.30 12.24
CA MET A 101 7.72 2.05 11.12
C MET A 101 7.30 3.52 11.14
N HIS A 102 6.04 3.80 11.42
CA HIS A 102 5.50 5.15 11.52
C HIS A 102 6.21 6.02 12.60
N LYS A 103 6.67 5.41 13.69
CA LYS A 103 7.42 6.12 14.75
C LYS A 103 8.87 6.43 14.39
N ILE A 104 9.44 5.69 13.46
CA ILE A 104 10.85 5.83 13.07
C ILE A 104 11.01 6.91 11.99
N TYR A 105 10.05 7.02 11.07
CA TYR A 105 10.13 7.90 9.92
C TYR A 105 9.47 9.27 10.20
N PRO A 106 10.10 10.38 9.76
CA PRO A 106 9.53 11.71 9.91
C PRO A 106 8.32 11.88 8.99
N GLN A 107 7.13 12.04 9.58
CA GLN A 107 5.87 12.17 8.84
C GLN A 107 5.79 13.47 8.01
N SER A 108 6.62 14.49 8.32
CA SER A 108 6.72 15.73 7.54
C SER A 108 7.15 15.50 6.07
N ALA A 109 7.81 14.39 5.76
CA ALA A 109 8.14 14.06 4.38
C ALA A 109 6.90 13.81 3.49
N GLN A 110 5.71 13.61 4.08
CA GLN A 110 4.43 13.58 3.37
C GLN A 110 4.06 14.92 2.73
N GLU A 111 4.52 16.04 3.29
CA GLU A 111 4.17 17.40 2.83
C GLU A 111 4.63 17.68 1.39
N ASP A 112 5.69 17.03 0.94
CA ASP A 112 6.21 17.13 -0.43
C ASP A 112 5.35 16.38 -1.46
N TYR A 113 4.34 15.62 -1.00
CA TYR A 113 3.56 14.72 -1.83
C TYR A 113 2.06 14.87 -1.60
N THR A 114 1.31 14.86 -2.69
CA THR A 114 -0.15 14.82 -2.67
C THR A 114 -0.65 13.45 -3.13
N PHE A 115 -1.41 12.77 -2.30
CA PHE A 115 -1.99 11.47 -2.61
C PHE A 115 -2.94 11.53 -3.80
N ASN A 116 -2.62 10.82 -4.88
CA ASN A 116 -3.45 10.79 -6.08
C ASN A 116 -4.59 9.76 -5.94
N SER A 117 -5.71 10.19 -5.37
CA SER A 117 -6.85 9.31 -5.09
C SER A 117 -7.41 8.63 -6.35
N SER A 118 -7.43 9.33 -7.50
CA SER A 118 -7.99 8.80 -8.75
C SER A 118 -7.15 7.64 -9.29
N LEU A 119 -5.83 7.84 -9.38
CA LEU A 119 -4.92 6.82 -9.91
C LEU A 119 -4.76 5.64 -8.95
N ASN A 120 -4.72 5.89 -7.63
CA ASN A 120 -4.69 4.82 -6.65
C ASN A 120 -5.97 3.97 -6.68
N LYS A 121 -7.13 4.61 -6.80
CA LYS A 121 -8.41 3.89 -6.99
C LYS A 121 -8.38 3.02 -8.23
N GLU A 122 -7.92 3.55 -9.37
CA GLU A 122 -7.85 2.81 -10.63
C GLU A 122 -6.87 1.63 -10.54
N LEU A 123 -5.68 1.85 -9.99
CA LEU A 123 -4.67 0.82 -9.81
C LEU A 123 -5.18 -0.33 -8.92
N ILE A 124 -5.72 0.00 -7.74
CA ILE A 124 -6.26 -1.01 -6.82
C ILE A 124 -7.44 -1.74 -7.46
N LYS A 125 -8.31 -1.04 -8.20
CA LYS A 125 -9.43 -1.65 -8.92
C LYS A 125 -8.94 -2.68 -9.93
N LYS A 126 -7.88 -2.42 -10.69
CA LYS A 126 -7.30 -3.39 -11.63
C LYS A 126 -6.84 -4.67 -10.92
N PHE A 127 -6.20 -4.54 -9.76
CA PHE A 127 -5.81 -5.71 -8.95
C PHE A 127 -7.03 -6.49 -8.45
N VAL A 128 -7.99 -5.85 -7.80
CA VAL A 128 -9.14 -6.56 -7.20
C VAL A 128 -10.08 -7.21 -8.23
N THR A 129 -10.13 -6.68 -9.45
CA THR A 129 -10.93 -7.28 -10.53
C THR A 129 -10.19 -8.40 -11.26
N ASN A 130 -8.87 -8.52 -11.09
CA ASN A 130 -8.10 -9.61 -11.69
C ASN A 130 -8.45 -10.94 -11.02
N LYS A 131 -8.69 -11.98 -11.85
CA LYS A 131 -9.10 -13.32 -11.38
C LYS A 131 -8.04 -14.02 -10.53
N ASN A 132 -6.77 -13.72 -10.75
CA ASN A 132 -5.64 -14.32 -10.04
C ASN A 132 -5.44 -13.74 -8.64
N ILE A 133 -6.08 -12.63 -8.30
CA ILE A 133 -5.96 -11.96 -7.01
C ILE A 133 -7.06 -12.45 -6.06
N SER A 134 -6.65 -12.93 -4.88
CA SER A 134 -7.56 -13.37 -3.82
C SER A 134 -7.98 -12.23 -2.91
N LYS A 135 -7.05 -11.34 -2.56
CA LYS A 135 -7.34 -10.17 -1.70
C LYS A 135 -6.34 -9.04 -1.89
N VAL A 136 -6.78 -7.85 -1.51
CA VAL A 136 -5.96 -6.65 -1.31
C VAL A 136 -6.20 -6.17 0.12
N LEU A 137 -5.12 -5.90 0.88
CA LEU A 137 -5.20 -5.33 2.21
C LEU A 137 -4.99 -3.83 2.13
N LEU A 138 -5.82 -3.09 2.84
CA LEU A 138 -5.83 -1.63 2.85
C LEU A 138 -6.38 -1.14 4.20
N GLU A 139 -5.93 0.03 4.66
CA GLU A 139 -6.53 0.63 5.85
C GLU A 139 -7.98 1.05 5.60
N PRO A 140 -8.87 0.94 6.62
CA PRO A 140 -10.31 1.18 6.46
C PRO A 140 -10.65 2.56 5.92
N HIS A 141 -9.97 3.61 6.38
CA HIS A 141 -10.21 4.98 5.92
C HIS A 141 -9.89 5.14 4.43
N LEU A 142 -8.81 4.53 3.94
CA LEU A 142 -8.46 4.55 2.52
C LEU A 142 -9.45 3.74 1.67
N LYS A 143 -9.93 2.60 2.17
CA LYS A 143 -11.00 1.84 1.49
C LYS A 143 -12.24 2.70 1.27
N VAL A 144 -12.66 3.46 2.29
CA VAL A 144 -13.82 4.37 2.23
C VAL A 144 -13.51 5.56 1.34
N ARG A 145 -12.37 6.25 1.57
CA ARG A 145 -11.93 7.44 0.81
C ARG A 145 -11.87 7.17 -0.70
N LEU A 146 -11.40 5.99 -1.09
CA LEU A 146 -11.30 5.58 -2.49
C LEU A 146 -12.58 4.95 -3.04
N GLY A 147 -13.60 4.70 -2.21
CA GLY A 147 -14.85 4.06 -2.62
C GLY A 147 -14.64 2.63 -3.17
N LEU A 148 -13.79 1.84 -2.53
CA LEU A 148 -13.42 0.49 -2.96
C LEU A 148 -14.35 -0.57 -2.34
N ASN A 149 -15.59 -0.64 -2.81
CA ASN A 149 -16.62 -1.58 -2.31
C ASN A 149 -16.51 -2.96 -2.97
N PHE A 150 -15.35 -3.59 -2.86
CA PHE A 150 -15.10 -4.94 -3.37
C PHE A 150 -14.85 -5.90 -2.21
N ASP A 151 -15.41 -7.12 -2.29
CA ASP A 151 -15.20 -8.17 -1.27
C ASP A 151 -13.74 -8.57 -1.09
N LYS A 152 -12.93 -8.45 -2.15
CA LYS A 152 -11.50 -8.72 -2.10
C LYS A 152 -10.69 -7.64 -1.37
N VAL A 153 -11.23 -6.43 -1.17
CA VAL A 153 -10.56 -5.38 -0.37
C VAL A 153 -10.85 -5.61 1.10
N LYS A 154 -9.87 -6.14 1.81
CA LYS A 154 -9.94 -6.50 3.22
C LYS A 154 -9.23 -5.47 4.09
N GLN A 155 -9.72 -5.33 5.30
CA GLN A 155 -9.10 -4.49 6.32
C GLN A 155 -7.96 -5.23 7.02
N VAL A 156 -6.93 -4.51 7.39
CA VAL A 156 -5.82 -5.00 8.18
C VAL A 156 -6.25 -5.19 9.65
N GLN A 157 -5.69 -6.17 10.34
CA GLN A 157 -5.88 -6.33 11.79
C GLN A 157 -4.78 -5.59 12.56
N CYS A 158 -5.08 -5.13 13.79
CA CYS A 158 -4.11 -4.41 14.62
C CYS A 158 -2.83 -5.23 14.98
N GLY A 159 -2.86 -6.53 14.85
CA GLY A 159 -1.69 -7.41 15.07
C GLY A 159 -0.70 -7.46 13.91
N SER A 160 -0.98 -6.78 12.78
CA SER A 160 -0.08 -6.68 11.63
C SER A 160 0.50 -5.26 11.49
N VAL A 161 1.29 -5.01 10.45
CA VAL A 161 1.76 -3.65 10.10
C VAL A 161 0.63 -2.81 9.48
N ARG A 162 0.78 -1.48 9.50
CA ARG A 162 -0.13 -0.54 8.83
C ARG A 162 -0.08 -0.73 7.31
N HIS A 163 -1.21 -0.40 6.65
CA HIS A 163 -1.34 -0.41 5.19
C HIS A 163 -1.97 0.90 4.71
N ASP A 164 -1.41 2.01 5.15
CA ASP A 164 -1.73 3.37 4.69
C ASP A 164 -0.50 4.14 4.19
N ASP A 165 0.63 3.46 4.08
CA ASP A 165 1.81 3.86 3.31
C ASP A 165 1.97 3.03 2.01
N HIS A 166 1.29 1.90 1.92
CA HIS A 166 1.26 0.98 0.79
C HIS A 166 -0.05 0.16 0.78
N PHE A 167 -0.27 -0.63 -0.26
CA PHE A 167 -1.30 -1.66 -0.26
C PHE A 167 -0.70 -3.03 -0.57
N HIS A 168 -1.20 -4.04 0.13
CA HIS A 168 -0.73 -5.42 -0.01
C HIS A 168 -1.64 -6.22 -0.92
N VAL A 169 -1.08 -6.94 -1.88
CA VAL A 169 -1.80 -7.79 -2.84
C VAL A 169 -1.43 -9.25 -2.62
N GLN A 170 -2.43 -10.11 -2.60
CA GLN A 170 -2.24 -11.56 -2.49
C GLN A 170 -2.94 -12.30 -3.64
N MET A 171 -2.24 -13.26 -4.24
CA MET A 171 -2.79 -14.19 -5.23
C MET A 171 -3.57 -15.35 -4.59
N ASN A 172 -4.33 -16.04 -5.42
CA ASN A 172 -5.01 -17.31 -5.09
C ASN A 172 -4.00 -18.43 -4.75
#